data_23712d7550668101e7d697b9f68b6a2c
#
_entry.id   23712d7550668101e7d697b9f68b6a2c
#
_cell.length_a   1.000
_cell.length_b   1.000
_cell.length_c   1.000
_cell.angle_alpha   90.00
_cell.angle_beta   90.00
_cell.angle_gamma   90.00
#
_symmetry.space_group_name_H-M   'P 1'
#
loop_
_entity.id
_entity.type
_entity.pdbx_description
1 polymer ?
#
loop_
_entity_poly.entity_id
_entity_poly.type
_entity_poly.pdbx_seq_one_letter_code
_entity_poly.pdbx_strand_id
1 'polypeptide(L)'
;MGIKEKALILPALYIINKNNSATTSDLIKELTSIFHPTGEDAEILAGRKDTKFSQKVRNLVSHRDNNMMKEFTDFKKGIYTLTVAGKKYLDDNIETMEYMSSNPFDYDDIQKLSLDTIKTKGKKRKIIVYDEKEMVVEGKTIFKETKHKKRCTKLRNAVIQKFTKENGHISCSVCGFDFEEVYKELGKDI
;
A
#
# COMPACT_ATOMS: atom_id res chain seq x y z
N MET A 1 15.60 4.36 -0.39
CA MET A 1 15.45 3.86 1.02
C MET A 1 14.75 2.52 0.96
N GLY A 2 15.36 1.47 1.55
CA GLY A 2 14.81 0.11 1.45
C GLY A 2 13.55 -0.09 2.30
N ILE A 3 12.72 -1.09 1.93
CA ILE A 3 11.53 -1.44 2.68
C ILE A 3 11.86 -1.95 4.08
N LYS A 4 11.03 -1.63 5.06
CA LYS A 4 11.15 -2.19 6.41
C LYS A 4 10.46 -3.55 6.47
N GLU A 5 11.07 -4.55 7.12
CA GLU A 5 10.51 -5.90 7.28
C GLU A 5 9.07 -5.88 7.81
N LYS A 6 8.77 -5.00 8.76
CA LYS A 6 7.41 -4.85 9.31
C LYS A 6 6.37 -4.47 8.26
N ALA A 7 6.76 -3.77 7.19
CA ALA A 7 5.83 -3.42 6.11
C ALA A 7 5.40 -4.63 5.29
N LEU A 8 6.15 -5.72 5.33
CA LEU A 8 5.84 -6.96 4.61
C LEU A 8 4.81 -7.85 5.34
N ILE A 9 4.52 -7.58 6.61
CA ILE A 9 3.68 -8.46 7.44
C ILE A 9 2.25 -8.54 6.89
N LEU A 10 1.56 -7.40 6.74
CA LEU A 10 0.17 -7.41 6.24
C LEU A 10 0.05 -8.03 4.84
N PRO A 11 0.89 -7.65 3.85
CA PRO A 11 0.89 -8.32 2.55
C PRO A 11 1.19 -9.82 2.62
N ALA A 12 2.08 -10.25 3.52
CA ALA A 12 2.36 -11.67 3.69
C ALA A 12 1.14 -12.43 4.24
N LEU A 13 0.43 -11.87 5.23
CA LEU A 13 -0.80 -12.47 5.76
C LEU A 13 -1.89 -12.57 4.68
N TYR A 14 -2.01 -11.55 3.83
CA TYR A 14 -2.94 -11.58 2.69
C TYR A 14 -2.64 -12.73 1.73
N ILE A 15 -1.37 -12.92 1.36
CA ILE A 15 -0.93 -14.02 0.48
C ILE A 15 -1.22 -15.39 1.13
N ILE A 16 -0.88 -15.54 2.41
CA ILE A 16 -1.13 -16.78 3.16
C ILE A 16 -2.63 -17.11 3.20
N ASN A 17 -3.49 -16.09 3.40
CA ASN A 17 -4.94 -16.27 3.40
C ASN A 17 -5.47 -16.65 2.02
N LYS A 18 -5.04 -15.95 0.99
CA LYS A 18 -5.47 -16.18 -0.40
C LYS A 18 -5.16 -17.61 -0.86
N ASN A 19 -4.00 -18.13 -0.47
CA ASN A 19 -3.51 -19.46 -0.88
C ASN A 19 -3.80 -20.55 0.18
N ASN A 20 -4.48 -20.21 1.29
CA ASN A 20 -4.68 -21.02 2.49
C ASN A 20 -3.39 -21.41 3.23
N SER A 21 -2.26 -21.36 2.60
CA SER A 21 -0.91 -21.54 3.14
C SER A 21 0.11 -21.00 2.17
N ALA A 22 1.33 -20.71 2.63
CA ALA A 22 2.42 -20.26 1.76
C ALA A 22 3.77 -20.75 2.30
N THR A 23 4.68 -21.07 1.39
CA THR A 23 6.11 -21.25 1.73
C THR A 23 6.83 -19.89 1.68
N THR A 24 8.04 -19.83 2.23
CA THR A 24 8.88 -18.63 2.09
C THR A 24 9.16 -18.28 0.63
N SER A 25 9.26 -19.30 -0.24
CA SER A 25 9.47 -19.08 -1.68
C SER A 25 8.24 -18.44 -2.35
N ASP A 26 7.04 -18.89 -1.98
CA ASP A 26 5.79 -18.30 -2.47
C ASP A 26 5.66 -16.86 -2.02
N LEU A 27 5.96 -16.59 -0.74
CA LEU A 27 5.96 -15.22 -0.21
C LEU A 27 6.95 -14.32 -0.95
N ILE A 28 8.17 -14.78 -1.24
CA ILE A 28 9.15 -14.00 -2.00
C ILE A 28 8.58 -13.67 -3.38
N LYS A 29 8.05 -14.66 -4.10
CA LYS A 29 7.52 -14.48 -5.45
C LYS A 29 6.35 -13.48 -5.47
N GLU A 30 5.34 -13.70 -4.63
CA GLU A 30 4.13 -12.87 -4.64
C GLU A 30 4.37 -11.47 -4.07
N LEU A 31 5.17 -11.33 -2.99
CA LEU A 31 5.55 -10.02 -2.48
C LEU A 31 6.40 -9.22 -3.47
N THR A 32 7.29 -9.87 -4.21
CA THR A 32 8.03 -9.20 -5.30
C THR A 32 7.08 -8.66 -6.37
N SER A 33 6.02 -9.42 -6.70
CA SER A 33 5.00 -9.00 -7.65
C SER A 33 4.12 -7.85 -7.15
N ILE A 34 3.88 -7.75 -5.82
CA ILE A 34 3.08 -6.66 -5.23
C ILE A 34 3.93 -5.39 -5.09
N PHE A 35 5.16 -5.53 -4.61
CA PHE A 35 5.99 -4.39 -4.24
C PHE A 35 6.82 -3.83 -5.39
N HIS A 36 7.13 -4.62 -6.42
CA HIS A 36 8.04 -4.23 -7.51
C HIS A 36 9.32 -3.56 -6.98
N PRO A 37 10.14 -4.27 -6.16
CA PRO A 37 11.25 -3.66 -5.44
C PRO A 37 12.23 -2.97 -6.37
N THR A 38 12.65 -1.75 -5.98
CA THR A 38 13.57 -0.91 -6.75
C THR A 38 14.74 -0.44 -5.87
N GLY A 39 15.74 0.18 -6.49
CA GLY A 39 16.91 0.74 -5.80
C GLY A 39 17.64 -0.30 -4.96
N GLU A 40 17.93 0.02 -3.71
CA GLU A 40 18.68 -0.83 -2.79
C GLU A 40 18.08 -2.24 -2.63
N ASP A 41 16.77 -2.37 -2.60
CA ASP A 41 16.11 -3.66 -2.39
C ASP A 41 16.16 -4.59 -3.60
N ALA A 42 16.35 -4.04 -4.79
CA ALA A 42 16.56 -4.81 -6.01
C ALA A 42 18.01 -5.32 -6.17
N GLU A 43 18.95 -4.80 -5.37
CA GLU A 43 20.35 -5.21 -5.45
C GLU A 43 20.53 -6.67 -5.05
N ILE A 44 21.38 -7.36 -5.80
CA ILE A 44 21.73 -8.76 -5.52
C ILE A 44 22.73 -8.80 -4.37
N LEU A 45 22.51 -9.71 -3.44
CA LEU A 45 23.42 -9.94 -2.33
C LEU A 45 24.75 -10.54 -2.80
N ALA A 46 25.85 -10.03 -2.25
CA ALA A 46 27.19 -10.52 -2.57
C ALA A 46 27.30 -12.05 -2.37
N GLY A 47 27.77 -12.76 -3.38
CA GLY A 47 27.94 -14.22 -3.35
C GLY A 47 26.63 -15.03 -3.39
N ARG A 48 25.48 -14.42 -3.70
CA ARG A 48 24.17 -15.09 -3.81
C ARG A 48 23.47 -14.70 -5.11
N LYS A 49 22.39 -15.43 -5.42
CA LYS A 49 21.47 -15.10 -6.52
C LYS A 49 20.24 -14.31 -6.03
N ASP A 50 20.20 -13.99 -4.76
CA ASP A 50 19.06 -13.38 -4.09
C ASP A 50 19.19 -11.87 -4.03
N THR A 51 18.05 -11.16 -4.04
CA THR A 51 18.00 -9.72 -3.80
C THR A 51 17.94 -9.39 -2.29
N LYS A 52 18.30 -8.17 -1.92
CA LYS A 52 18.12 -7.66 -0.55
C LYS A 52 16.64 -7.72 -0.12
N PHE A 53 15.70 -7.53 -1.05
CA PHE A 53 14.27 -7.71 -0.80
C PHE A 53 13.93 -9.15 -0.38
N SER A 54 14.40 -10.15 -1.13
CA SER A 54 14.14 -11.55 -0.81
C SER A 54 14.75 -11.96 0.54
N GLN A 55 15.89 -11.35 0.93
CA GLN A 55 16.44 -11.55 2.27
C GLN A 55 15.52 -11.00 3.36
N LYS A 56 14.92 -9.81 3.17
CA LYS A 56 13.94 -9.23 4.12
C LYS A 56 12.71 -10.11 4.27
N VAL A 57 12.23 -10.73 3.20
CA VAL A 57 11.14 -11.71 3.29
C VAL A 57 11.54 -12.94 4.12
N ARG A 58 12.76 -13.47 3.92
CA ARG A 58 13.27 -14.58 4.78
C ARG A 58 13.41 -14.17 6.24
N ASN A 59 13.74 -12.93 6.50
CA ASN A 59 13.85 -12.41 7.86
C ASN A 59 12.51 -12.41 8.62
N LEU A 60 11.36 -12.48 7.93
CA LEU A 60 10.06 -12.68 8.59
C LEU A 60 10.06 -13.99 9.42
N VAL A 61 10.77 -15.04 8.97
CA VAL A 61 10.98 -16.27 9.75
C VAL A 61 12.04 -16.06 10.82
N SER A 62 13.23 -15.59 10.42
CA SER A 62 14.39 -15.48 11.31
C SER A 62 14.15 -14.54 12.48
N HIS A 63 13.41 -13.45 12.26
CA HIS A 63 13.07 -12.47 13.28
C HIS A 63 11.66 -12.66 13.87
N ARG A 64 11.06 -13.84 13.68
CA ARG A 64 9.69 -14.12 14.05
C ARG A 64 9.38 -13.84 15.52
N ASP A 65 10.32 -14.12 16.42
CA ASP A 65 10.14 -13.85 17.85
C ASP A 65 10.09 -12.36 18.22
N ASN A 66 10.59 -11.51 17.32
CA ASN A 66 10.64 -10.05 17.50
C ASN A 66 9.67 -9.30 16.60
N ASN A 67 8.84 -10.01 15.82
CA ASN A 67 7.84 -9.42 14.94
C ASN A 67 6.46 -10.08 15.14
N MET A 68 5.43 -9.46 14.58
CA MET A 68 4.04 -9.91 14.74
C MET A 68 3.74 -11.24 14.00
N MET A 69 4.65 -11.76 13.19
CA MET A 69 4.44 -13.03 12.46
C MET A 69 4.26 -14.22 13.40
N LYS A 70 4.85 -14.18 14.61
CA LYS A 70 4.69 -15.24 15.60
C LYS A 70 3.25 -15.34 16.12
N GLU A 71 2.61 -14.20 16.33
CA GLU A 71 1.23 -14.12 16.81
C GLU A 71 0.23 -14.47 15.69
N PHE A 72 0.53 -14.03 14.47
CA PHE A 72 -0.40 -14.08 13.35
C PHE A 72 -0.29 -15.33 12.49
N THR A 73 0.83 -16.08 12.61
CA THR A 73 1.04 -17.27 11.78
C THR A 73 1.60 -18.43 12.58
N ASP A 74 1.13 -19.64 12.25
CA ASP A 74 1.85 -20.88 12.54
C ASP A 74 2.86 -21.14 11.42
N PHE A 75 4.07 -21.59 11.82
CA PHE A 75 5.11 -21.98 10.88
C PHE A 75 5.60 -23.38 11.20
N LYS A 76 5.24 -24.35 10.35
CA LYS A 76 5.61 -25.77 10.52
C LYS A 76 6.12 -26.34 9.19
N LYS A 77 7.26 -27.03 9.24
CA LYS A 77 7.87 -27.69 8.06
C LYS A 77 8.03 -26.77 6.85
N GLY A 78 8.37 -25.48 7.07
CA GLY A 78 8.56 -24.50 5.99
C GLY A 78 7.29 -23.86 5.45
N ILE A 79 6.13 -24.17 6.02
CA ILE A 79 4.81 -23.69 5.58
C ILE A 79 4.23 -22.75 6.63
N TYR A 80 3.75 -21.60 6.19
CA TYR A 80 2.95 -20.67 6.99
C TYR A 80 1.47 -20.96 6.83
N THR A 81 0.73 -20.88 7.94
CA THR A 81 -0.74 -20.83 7.98
C THR A 81 -1.16 -19.71 8.92
N LEU A 82 -2.35 -19.14 8.71
CA LEU A 82 -2.84 -18.08 9.61
C LEU A 82 -3.36 -18.66 10.93
N THR A 83 -3.05 -17.97 12.02
CA THR A 83 -3.76 -18.15 13.30
C THR A 83 -5.10 -17.42 13.28
N VAL A 84 -5.94 -17.65 14.31
CA VAL A 84 -7.18 -16.91 14.50
C VAL A 84 -6.90 -15.41 14.65
N ALA A 85 -5.84 -15.02 15.36
CA ALA A 85 -5.42 -13.64 15.51
C ALA A 85 -4.97 -13.02 14.18
N GLY A 86 -4.21 -13.80 13.37
CA GLY A 86 -3.78 -13.37 12.05
C GLY A 86 -4.93 -13.17 11.07
N LYS A 87 -5.92 -14.06 11.09
CA LYS A 87 -7.15 -13.92 10.30
C LYS A 87 -7.93 -12.67 10.67
N LYS A 88 -8.17 -12.46 11.95
CA LYS A 88 -8.87 -11.28 12.45
C LYS A 88 -8.12 -9.99 12.07
N TYR A 89 -6.80 -9.96 12.24
CA TYR A 89 -6.00 -8.80 11.87
C TYR A 89 -6.08 -8.51 10.37
N LEU A 90 -6.06 -9.55 9.52
CA LEU A 90 -6.22 -9.41 8.08
C LEU A 90 -7.62 -8.90 7.74
N ASP A 91 -8.69 -9.47 8.31
CA ASP A 91 -10.07 -9.05 8.06
C ASP A 91 -10.31 -7.59 8.42
N ASP A 92 -9.70 -7.13 9.53
CA ASP A 92 -9.76 -5.73 9.96
C ASP A 92 -9.03 -4.77 8.99
N ASN A 93 -8.18 -5.28 8.10
CA ASN A 93 -7.36 -4.51 7.18
C ASN A 93 -7.46 -4.98 5.71
N ILE A 94 -8.45 -5.84 5.39
CA ILE A 94 -8.58 -6.46 4.05
C ILE A 94 -8.79 -5.41 2.97
N GLU A 95 -9.63 -4.41 3.22
CA GLU A 95 -9.89 -3.33 2.27
C GLU A 95 -8.63 -2.56 1.90
N THR A 96 -7.75 -2.32 2.90
CA THR A 96 -6.45 -1.66 2.65
C THR A 96 -5.56 -2.53 1.76
N MET A 97 -5.56 -3.86 1.99
CA MET A 97 -4.77 -4.79 1.19
C MET A 97 -5.29 -4.92 -0.23
N GLU A 98 -6.60 -5.04 -0.41
CA GLU A 98 -7.24 -5.11 -1.72
C GLU A 98 -6.98 -3.82 -2.51
N TYR A 99 -7.09 -2.67 -1.86
CA TYR A 99 -6.76 -1.39 -2.45
C TYR A 99 -5.28 -1.31 -2.90
N MET A 100 -4.35 -1.76 -2.05
CA MET A 100 -2.92 -1.81 -2.40
C MET A 100 -2.63 -2.75 -3.58
N SER A 101 -3.34 -3.87 -3.68
CA SER A 101 -3.16 -4.87 -4.73
C SER A 101 -3.78 -4.45 -6.07
N SER A 102 -4.84 -3.64 -6.03
CA SER A 102 -5.63 -3.27 -7.21
C SER A 102 -5.16 -2.00 -7.90
N ASN A 103 -4.29 -1.23 -7.25
CA ASN A 103 -3.86 0.07 -7.75
C ASN A 103 -2.35 0.10 -8.01
N PRO A 104 -1.89 0.78 -9.08
CA PRO A 104 -0.47 1.00 -9.34
C PRO A 104 0.06 2.04 -8.35
N PHE A 105 0.53 1.58 -7.21
CA PHE A 105 1.27 2.39 -6.24
C PHE A 105 2.75 2.33 -6.52
N ASP A 106 3.45 3.41 -6.19
CA ASP A 106 4.88 3.35 -6.12
C ASP A 106 5.34 2.56 -4.87
N TYR A 107 6.59 2.12 -4.90
CA TYR A 107 7.17 1.31 -3.84
C TYR A 107 7.13 1.99 -2.46
N ASP A 108 7.38 3.29 -2.40
CA ASP A 108 7.37 4.05 -1.15
C ASP A 108 5.95 4.20 -0.59
N ASP A 109 4.94 4.33 -1.43
CA ASP A 109 3.55 4.46 -1.00
C ASP A 109 3.02 3.14 -0.42
N ILE A 110 3.32 2.00 -1.05
CA ILE A 110 2.99 0.68 -0.51
C ILE A 110 3.63 0.48 0.86
N GLN A 111 4.91 0.83 1.01
CA GLN A 111 5.60 0.75 2.28
C GLN A 111 4.94 1.60 3.37
N LYS A 112 4.60 2.84 3.05
CA LYS A 112 3.94 3.76 4.00
C LYS A 112 2.58 3.23 4.44
N LEU A 113 1.74 2.78 3.49
CA LEU A 113 0.43 2.20 3.80
C LEU A 113 0.53 1.01 4.74
N SER A 114 1.43 0.07 4.44
CA SER A 114 1.65 -1.12 5.26
C SER A 114 2.13 -0.78 6.68
N LEU A 115 3.09 0.15 6.81
CA LEU A 115 3.59 0.57 8.12
C LEU A 115 2.54 1.31 8.95
N ASP A 116 1.73 2.14 8.32
CA ASP A 116 0.68 2.86 9.01
C ASP A 116 -0.43 1.91 9.49
N THR A 117 -0.73 0.84 8.75
CA THR A 117 -1.69 -0.19 9.16
C THR A 117 -1.22 -0.91 10.41
N ILE A 118 0.06 -1.24 10.52
CA ILE A 118 0.64 -1.85 11.72
C ILE A 118 0.56 -0.92 12.93
N LYS A 119 0.84 0.38 12.74
CA LYS A 119 0.79 1.36 13.84
C LYS A 119 -0.60 1.57 14.41
N THR A 120 -1.64 1.42 13.60
CA THR A 120 -3.03 1.68 14.00
C THR A 120 -3.66 0.53 14.79
N LYS A 121 -2.97 -0.61 14.99
CA LYS A 121 -3.43 -1.77 15.77
C LYS A 121 -4.92 -2.11 15.54
N GLY A 122 -5.32 -2.23 14.29
CA GLY A 122 -6.69 -2.64 13.95
C GLY A 122 -7.79 -1.58 14.12
N LYS A 123 -7.47 -0.32 14.31
CA LYS A 123 -8.48 0.75 14.18
C LYS A 123 -8.88 0.84 12.71
N LYS A 124 -10.14 0.52 12.41
CA LYS A 124 -10.69 0.65 11.07
C LYS A 124 -10.43 2.05 10.54
N ARG A 125 -9.73 2.15 9.42
CA ARG A 125 -9.58 3.42 8.70
C ARG A 125 -10.86 3.69 7.95
N LYS A 126 -11.32 4.92 8.00
CA LYS A 126 -12.44 5.35 7.18
C LYS A 126 -11.93 5.44 5.73
N ILE A 127 -12.28 4.47 4.92
CA ILE A 127 -12.03 4.50 3.48
C ILE A 127 -13.18 5.27 2.86
N ILE A 128 -12.87 6.32 2.12
CA ILE A 128 -13.86 7.09 1.39
C ILE A 128 -13.92 6.52 -0.02
N VAL A 129 -15.05 5.93 -0.35
CA VAL A 129 -15.36 5.46 -1.71
C VAL A 129 -15.87 6.66 -2.50
N TYR A 130 -15.15 7.05 -3.52
CA TYR A 130 -15.51 8.20 -4.37
C TYR A 130 -16.25 7.80 -5.64
N ASP A 131 -16.04 6.60 -6.10
CA ASP A 131 -16.82 5.98 -7.18
C ASP A 131 -16.96 4.49 -6.84
N GLU A 132 -17.96 3.79 -7.41
CA GLU A 132 -18.17 2.36 -7.13
C GLU A 132 -16.94 1.47 -7.39
N LYS A 133 -15.89 2.04 -7.98
CA LYS A 133 -14.62 1.36 -8.32
C LYS A 133 -13.36 2.01 -7.74
N GLU A 134 -13.44 3.15 -7.08
CA GLU A 134 -12.26 3.83 -6.54
C GLU A 134 -12.36 4.02 -5.03
N MET A 135 -11.53 3.30 -4.29
CA MET A 135 -11.36 3.46 -2.84
C MET A 135 -10.15 4.34 -2.56
N VAL A 136 -10.33 5.40 -1.80
CA VAL A 136 -9.25 6.33 -1.44
C VAL A 136 -9.11 6.43 0.06
N VAL A 137 -7.89 6.22 0.55
CA VAL A 137 -7.55 6.49 1.96
C VAL A 137 -7.17 7.95 2.10
N GLU A 138 -8.10 8.77 2.61
CA GLU A 138 -7.86 10.18 2.87
C GLU A 138 -7.16 10.40 4.23
N GLY A 139 -6.26 11.36 4.28
CA GLY A 139 -5.73 11.86 5.54
C GLY A 139 -4.40 11.28 5.97
N LYS A 140 -3.50 10.92 5.05
CA LYS A 140 -2.10 10.69 5.42
C LYS A 140 -1.51 11.96 6.03
N THR A 141 -1.26 11.93 7.34
CA THR A 141 -0.47 12.96 8.01
C THR A 141 1.01 12.65 7.78
N ILE A 142 1.68 13.47 6.99
CA ILE A 142 3.14 13.41 6.87
C ILE A 142 3.70 14.31 7.98
N PHE A 143 4.44 13.71 8.92
CA PHE A 143 5.22 14.47 9.89
C PHE A 143 6.44 15.07 9.18
N LYS A 144 6.32 16.30 8.73
CA LYS A 144 7.41 17.27 8.65
C LYS A 144 7.21 18.25 9.79
N GLU A 145 8.20 19.11 10.08
CA GLU A 145 8.13 20.13 11.14
C GLU A 145 6.85 21.00 11.09
N THR A 146 6.17 20.99 9.97
CA THR A 146 4.79 21.47 9.81
C THR A 146 3.90 20.30 9.39
N LYS A 147 2.78 20.07 10.08
CA LYS A 147 1.79 19.04 9.76
C LYS A 147 1.07 19.39 8.44
N HIS A 148 1.62 18.97 7.31
CA HIS A 148 0.93 19.07 6.04
C HIS A 148 0.24 17.75 5.69
N LYS A 149 -1.05 17.81 5.37
CA LYS A 149 -1.76 16.69 4.77
C LYS A 149 -1.31 16.56 3.32
N LYS A 150 -0.67 15.46 2.95
CA LYS A 150 -0.37 15.18 1.54
C LYS A 150 -1.68 14.85 0.83
N ARG A 151 -2.07 15.67 -0.14
CA ARG A 151 -3.23 15.37 -0.99
C ARG A 151 -2.92 14.16 -1.87
N CYS A 152 -3.89 13.29 -2.03
CA CYS A 152 -3.78 12.15 -2.92
C CYS A 152 -3.89 12.66 -4.37
N THR A 153 -2.77 12.66 -5.11
CA THR A 153 -2.71 13.09 -6.51
C THR A 153 -3.65 12.26 -7.38
N LYS A 154 -3.81 10.99 -7.07
CA LYS A 154 -4.68 10.08 -7.80
C LYS A 154 -6.15 10.46 -7.66
N LEU A 155 -6.58 10.80 -6.44
CA LEU A 155 -7.93 11.29 -6.19
C LEU A 155 -8.18 12.61 -6.94
N ARG A 156 -7.22 13.54 -6.86
CA ARG A 156 -7.30 14.81 -7.61
C ARG A 156 -7.51 14.54 -9.11
N ASN A 157 -6.68 13.67 -9.69
CA ASN A 157 -6.75 13.37 -11.13
C ASN A 157 -8.07 12.66 -11.50
N ALA A 158 -8.56 11.75 -10.68
CA ALA A 158 -9.85 11.09 -10.91
C ALA A 158 -11.02 12.07 -10.88
N VAL A 159 -11.03 12.99 -9.91
CA VAL A 159 -12.05 14.05 -9.81
C VAL A 159 -11.99 14.98 -11.03
N ILE A 160 -10.80 15.40 -11.43
CA ILE A 160 -10.59 16.23 -12.62
C ILE A 160 -11.14 15.52 -13.86
N GLN A 161 -10.73 14.26 -14.10
CA GLN A 161 -11.18 13.48 -15.26
C GLN A 161 -12.69 13.32 -15.28
N LYS A 162 -13.31 12.99 -14.14
CA LYS A 162 -14.76 12.84 -14.05
C LYS A 162 -15.46 14.16 -14.36
N PHE A 163 -15.04 15.23 -13.73
CA PHE A 163 -15.64 16.56 -13.93
C PHE A 163 -15.50 17.03 -15.39
N THR A 164 -14.32 16.86 -15.99
CA THR A 164 -14.08 17.21 -17.40
C THR A 164 -14.93 16.36 -18.34
N LYS A 165 -15.10 15.07 -18.04
CA LYS A 165 -15.95 14.18 -18.85
C LYS A 165 -17.41 14.59 -18.81
N GLU A 166 -17.91 15.07 -17.67
CA GLU A 166 -19.30 15.47 -17.48
C GLU A 166 -19.57 16.90 -18.00
N ASN A 167 -18.62 17.82 -17.87
CA ASN A 167 -18.80 19.25 -18.14
C ASN A 167 -17.98 19.79 -19.31
N GLY A 168 -17.09 18.96 -19.89
CA GLY A 168 -16.24 19.34 -21.03
C GLY A 168 -14.96 20.10 -20.64
N HIS A 169 -14.96 20.84 -19.54
CA HIS A 169 -13.85 21.65 -19.03
C HIS A 169 -13.93 21.79 -17.50
N ILE A 170 -12.89 22.32 -16.90
CA ILE A 170 -12.82 22.52 -15.43
C ILE A 170 -13.24 23.95 -15.11
N SER A 171 -14.37 24.07 -14.42
CA SER A 171 -14.87 25.36 -13.95
C SER A 171 -15.35 25.28 -12.49
N CYS A 172 -15.42 26.41 -11.83
CA CYS A 172 -15.96 26.48 -10.48
C CYS A 172 -17.48 26.21 -10.50
N SER A 173 -17.91 25.17 -9.81
CA SER A 173 -19.33 24.78 -9.72
C SER A 173 -20.22 25.82 -9.01
N VAL A 174 -19.64 26.82 -8.33
CA VAL A 174 -20.36 27.86 -7.61
C VAL A 174 -20.50 29.14 -8.43
N CYS A 175 -19.41 29.59 -9.07
CA CYS A 175 -19.38 30.88 -9.78
C CYS A 175 -19.09 30.74 -11.28
N GLY A 176 -18.87 29.54 -11.79
CA GLY A 176 -18.58 29.31 -13.21
C GLY A 176 -17.19 29.76 -13.67
N PHE A 177 -16.32 30.23 -12.75
CA PHE A 177 -14.98 30.69 -13.11
C PHE A 177 -14.16 29.54 -13.71
N ASP A 178 -13.58 29.79 -14.89
CA ASP A 178 -12.74 28.85 -15.62
C ASP A 178 -11.29 29.36 -15.65
N PHE A 179 -10.38 28.59 -15.04
CA PHE A 179 -8.97 28.94 -14.96
C PHE A 179 -8.27 28.89 -16.33
N GLU A 180 -8.66 27.94 -17.18
CA GLU A 180 -8.05 27.79 -18.51
C GLU A 180 -8.50 28.94 -19.44
N GLU A 181 -9.73 29.37 -19.34
CA GLU A 181 -10.24 30.52 -20.12
C GLU A 181 -9.51 31.81 -19.74
N VAL A 182 -9.31 32.05 -18.44
CA VAL A 182 -8.71 33.29 -17.91
C VAL A 182 -7.18 33.30 -18.04
N TYR A 183 -6.52 32.19 -17.64
CA TYR A 183 -5.06 32.14 -17.53
C TYR A 183 -4.38 31.34 -18.65
N LYS A 184 -5.15 30.84 -19.63
CA LYS A 184 -4.66 30.09 -20.79
C LYS A 184 -3.81 28.88 -20.35
N GLU A 185 -2.61 28.72 -20.90
CA GLU A 185 -1.70 27.61 -20.59
C GLU A 185 -1.37 27.49 -19.10
N LEU A 186 -1.34 28.59 -18.34
CA LEU A 186 -1.07 28.58 -16.90
C LEU A 186 -2.27 28.07 -16.08
N GLY A 187 -3.47 28.09 -16.66
CA GLY A 187 -4.70 27.62 -16.02
C GLY A 187 -5.01 26.15 -16.26
N LYS A 188 -4.23 25.46 -17.11
CA LYS A 188 -4.43 24.04 -17.35
C LYS A 188 -4.12 23.22 -16.11
N ASP A 189 -5.01 22.30 -15.78
CA ASP A 189 -4.84 21.34 -14.66
C ASP A 189 -4.79 21.95 -13.25
N ILE A 190 -5.29 23.16 -13.05
CA ILE A 190 -5.40 23.76 -11.71
C ILE A 190 -6.66 23.30 -10.98
#